data_f3329b8b47909bb5c6dcf59923762b77
#
_entry.id   f3329b8b47909bb5c6dcf59923762b77
#
_cell.length_a   1.000
_cell.length_b   1.000
_cell.length_c   1.000
_cell.angle_alpha   90.00
_cell.angle_beta   90.00
_cell.angle_gamma   90.00
#
_symmetry.space_group_name_H-M   'P 1'
#
loop_
_entity.id
_entity.type
_entity.pdbx_description
1 polymer ?
#
loop_
_entity_poly.entity_id
_entity_poly.type
_entity_poly.pdbx_seq_one_letter_code
_entity_poly.pdbx_strand_id
1 'polypeptide(L)'
;NSLIKASYFSKKTNLVCLSDDSGLEIDILNGKPGIYSSRWGGKRNNFNLAIKKVFKSIEKVKKNRLTSNKARFICCLTVFWPNGQSYSATGILNGKLSNKKKGNKGFGYDPIFIPKGYKKTFGEMDPSFKIRIDHRHKAYNKIRKFFI
;
A
#
# COMPACT_ATOMS: atom_id res chain seq x y z
N ASN A 1 8.06 10.02 2.89
CA ASN A 1 8.96 8.94 2.38
C ASN A 1 9.12 8.98 0.85
N SER A 2 8.03 9.13 0.07
CA SER A 2 8.14 9.23 -1.40
C SER A 2 8.92 10.46 -1.82
N LEU A 3 8.68 11.63 -1.20
CA LEU A 3 9.43 12.86 -1.48
C LEU A 3 10.93 12.70 -1.20
N ILE A 4 11.30 12.11 -0.07
CA ILE A 4 12.70 11.86 0.29
C ILE A 4 13.38 11.00 -0.77
N LYS A 5 12.74 9.90 -1.18
CA LYS A 5 13.27 9.03 -2.23
C LYS A 5 13.44 9.75 -3.57
N ALA A 6 12.39 10.42 -4.03
CA ALA A 6 12.41 11.11 -5.32
C ALA A 6 13.48 12.21 -5.35
N SER A 7 13.58 13.04 -4.30
CA SER A 7 14.57 14.13 -4.23
C SER A 7 16.00 13.60 -4.18
N TYR A 8 16.24 12.52 -3.40
CA TYR A 8 17.57 11.92 -3.32
C TYR A 8 18.07 11.44 -4.67
N PHE A 9 17.25 10.66 -5.38
CA PHE A 9 17.63 10.10 -6.68
C PHE A 9 17.71 11.19 -7.76
N SER A 10 16.81 12.17 -7.79
CA SER A 10 16.85 13.25 -8.75
C SER A 10 18.12 14.10 -8.60
N LYS A 11 18.48 14.45 -7.37
CA LYS A 11 19.73 15.21 -7.11
C LYS A 11 20.97 14.42 -7.49
N LYS A 12 20.96 13.09 -7.26
CA LYS A 12 22.11 12.23 -7.56
C LYS A 12 22.29 11.95 -9.06
N THR A 13 21.20 11.84 -9.81
CA THR A 13 21.22 11.46 -11.22
C THR A 13 21.04 12.63 -12.19
N ASN A 14 20.61 13.78 -11.70
CA ASN A 14 20.16 14.94 -12.48
C ASN A 14 19.01 14.61 -13.44
N LEU A 15 18.15 13.65 -13.05
CA LEU A 15 16.98 13.22 -13.81
C LEU A 15 15.68 13.51 -13.06
N VAL A 16 14.58 13.61 -13.79
CA VAL A 16 13.25 13.60 -13.19
C VAL A 16 13.01 12.23 -12.57
N CYS A 17 12.61 12.20 -11.30
CA CYS A 17 12.38 10.96 -10.58
C CYS A 17 10.95 10.87 -10.08
N LEU A 18 10.34 9.70 -10.30
CA LEU A 18 9.05 9.31 -9.74
C LEU A 18 9.29 8.26 -8.66
N SER A 19 8.76 8.47 -7.47
CA SER A 19 8.83 7.51 -6.39
C SER A 19 7.45 7.11 -5.86
N ASP A 20 7.36 5.88 -5.37
CA ASP A 20 6.19 5.29 -4.72
C ASP A 20 6.50 5.06 -3.24
N ASP A 21 5.56 5.41 -2.39
CA ASP A 21 5.51 4.95 -1.01
C ASP A 21 4.10 4.46 -0.70
N SER A 22 3.97 3.17 -0.46
CA SER A 22 2.68 2.51 -0.28
C SER A 22 2.64 1.71 1.01
N GLY A 23 1.46 1.64 1.60
CA GLY A 23 1.24 0.89 2.83
C GLY A 23 -0.20 0.43 3.01
N LEU A 24 -0.35 -0.55 3.89
CA LEU A 24 -1.62 -1.05 4.38
C LEU A 24 -1.89 -0.45 5.76
N GLU A 25 -3.03 0.19 5.93
CA GLU A 25 -3.53 0.63 7.23
C GLU A 25 -4.72 -0.23 7.64
N ILE A 26 -4.73 -0.66 8.91
CA ILE A 26 -5.76 -1.53 9.48
C ILE A 26 -6.35 -0.82 10.69
N ASP A 27 -7.66 -0.56 10.66
CA ASP A 27 -8.34 0.25 11.68
C ASP A 27 -8.18 -0.32 13.09
N ILE A 28 -8.40 -1.62 13.26
CA ILE A 28 -8.27 -2.27 14.58
C ILE A 28 -6.84 -2.24 15.14
N LEU A 29 -5.85 -2.03 14.29
CA LEU A 29 -4.45 -1.89 14.67
C LEU A 29 -4.00 -0.42 14.73
N ASN A 30 -4.95 0.52 14.84
CA ASN A 30 -4.68 1.96 14.85
C ASN A 30 -3.82 2.42 13.65
N GLY A 31 -4.13 1.91 12.46
CA GLY A 31 -3.45 2.26 11.22
C GLY A 31 -2.15 1.49 10.95
N LYS A 32 -1.74 0.59 11.84
CA LYS A 32 -0.58 -0.27 11.58
C LYS A 32 -0.90 -1.35 10.55
N PRO A 33 0.06 -1.81 9.76
CA PRO A 33 1.48 -1.44 9.71
C PRO A 33 1.78 -0.06 9.09
N GLY A 34 0.90 0.54 8.28
CA GLY A 34 1.07 1.88 7.72
C GLY A 34 2.39 2.06 6.97
N ILE A 35 3.16 3.07 7.32
CA ILE A 35 4.48 3.36 6.72
C ILE A 35 5.52 2.24 6.95
N TYR A 36 5.27 1.33 7.88
CA TYR A 36 6.12 0.18 8.18
C TYR A 36 5.70 -1.10 7.46
N SER A 37 4.79 -1.03 6.48
CA SER A 37 4.22 -2.19 5.81
C SER A 37 5.27 -3.18 5.27
N SER A 38 6.31 -2.70 4.60
CA SER A 38 7.40 -3.56 4.13
C SER A 38 8.27 -4.08 5.27
N ARG A 39 8.49 -3.27 6.30
CA ARG A 39 9.37 -3.61 7.44
C ARG A 39 8.79 -4.70 8.33
N TRP A 40 7.46 -4.91 8.32
CA TRP A 40 6.84 -6.00 9.05
C TRP A 40 7.25 -7.38 8.53
N GLY A 41 7.74 -7.47 7.30
CA GLY A 41 8.33 -8.66 6.71
C GLY A 41 9.82 -8.88 7.05
N GLY A 42 10.41 -8.03 7.89
CA GLY A 42 11.80 -8.09 8.28
C GLY A 42 12.77 -7.63 7.18
N LYS A 43 14.06 -7.91 7.36
CA LYS A 43 15.14 -7.43 6.47
C LYS A 43 15.00 -7.88 5.00
N ARG A 44 14.30 -8.99 4.76
CA ARG A 44 14.12 -9.57 3.41
C ARG A 44 12.74 -9.24 2.81
N ASN A 45 11.97 -8.33 3.42
CA ASN A 45 10.60 -8.00 2.99
C ASN A 45 9.73 -9.24 2.76
N ASN A 46 9.78 -10.20 3.71
CA ASN A 46 8.99 -11.42 3.62
C ASN A 46 7.53 -11.15 4.00
N PHE A 47 6.68 -10.99 2.98
CA PHE A 47 5.27 -10.68 3.19
C PHE A 47 4.47 -11.82 3.81
N ASN A 48 4.87 -13.07 3.69
CA ASN A 48 4.25 -14.16 4.46
C ASN A 48 4.43 -13.95 5.97
N LEU A 49 5.62 -13.50 6.38
CA LEU A 49 5.91 -13.15 7.76
C LEU A 49 5.11 -11.92 8.19
N ALA A 50 5.03 -10.90 7.34
CA ALA A 50 4.26 -9.68 7.61
C ALA A 50 2.77 -9.98 7.80
N ILE A 51 2.19 -10.83 6.94
CA ILE A 51 0.78 -11.25 7.04
C ILE A 51 0.54 -12.05 8.33
N LYS A 52 1.42 -12.98 8.69
CA LYS A 52 1.34 -13.68 9.99
C LYS A 52 1.35 -12.71 11.16
N LYS A 53 2.20 -11.70 11.11
CA LYS A 53 2.28 -10.65 12.13
C LYS A 53 0.99 -9.84 12.22
N VAL A 54 0.35 -9.52 11.07
CA VAL A 54 -0.96 -8.85 11.04
C VAL A 54 -1.99 -9.68 11.80
N PHE A 55 -2.19 -10.96 11.44
CA PHE A 55 -3.17 -11.81 12.08
C PHE A 55 -2.90 -11.99 13.59
N LYS A 56 -1.64 -12.22 13.97
CA LYS A 56 -1.25 -12.33 15.38
C LYS A 56 -1.54 -11.04 16.16
N SER A 57 -1.32 -9.89 15.56
CA SER A 57 -1.61 -8.59 16.19
C SER A 57 -3.10 -8.36 16.35
N ILE A 58 -3.90 -8.75 15.34
CA ILE A 58 -5.36 -8.67 15.41
C ILE A 58 -5.91 -9.60 16.51
N GLU A 59 -5.42 -10.83 16.62
CA GLU A 59 -5.83 -11.77 17.67
C GLU A 59 -5.59 -11.22 19.08
N LYS A 60 -4.45 -10.55 19.30
CA LYS A 60 -4.13 -9.91 20.58
C LYS A 60 -5.14 -8.83 20.95
N VAL A 61 -5.61 -8.05 19.99
CA VAL A 61 -6.57 -6.96 20.22
C VAL A 61 -8.00 -7.50 20.35
N LYS A 62 -8.36 -8.56 19.61
CA LYS A 62 -9.68 -9.17 19.60
C LYS A 62 -10.15 -9.71 20.94
N LYS A 63 -9.24 -10.07 21.83
CA LYS A 63 -9.59 -10.63 23.15
C LYS A 63 -10.47 -9.69 23.99
N ASN A 64 -10.63 -8.42 23.61
CA ASN A 64 -11.26 -7.39 24.42
C ASN A 64 -12.42 -6.61 23.77
N ARG A 65 -12.78 -6.76 22.44
CA ARG A 65 -13.81 -5.92 21.79
C ARG A 65 -14.40 -6.49 20.51
N LEU A 66 -15.59 -5.99 20.12
CA LEU A 66 -16.16 -6.06 18.76
C LEU A 66 -15.18 -5.48 17.73
N THR A 67 -14.91 -6.23 16.66
CA THR A 67 -13.74 -5.98 15.83
C THR A 67 -14.11 -5.55 14.43
N SER A 68 -13.65 -4.35 14.05
CA SER A 68 -13.65 -3.91 12.67
C SER A 68 -12.58 -4.69 11.87
N ASN A 69 -12.93 -5.17 10.69
CA ASN A 69 -11.99 -5.68 9.72
C ASN A 69 -11.63 -4.65 8.64
N LYS A 70 -12.01 -3.39 8.82
CA LYS A 70 -11.73 -2.30 7.89
C LYS A 70 -10.24 -2.10 7.71
N ALA A 71 -9.85 -1.94 6.47
CA ALA A 71 -8.47 -1.65 6.08
C ALA A 71 -8.46 -0.77 4.83
N ARG A 72 -7.30 -0.15 4.55
CA ARG A 72 -7.11 0.60 3.31
C ARG A 72 -5.68 0.49 2.83
N PHE A 73 -5.50 0.43 1.53
CA PHE A 73 -4.23 0.69 0.91
C PHE A 73 -4.08 2.18 0.61
N ILE A 74 -2.90 2.71 0.89
CA ILE A 74 -2.52 4.09 0.58
C ILE A 74 -1.27 4.06 -0.28
N CYS A 75 -1.23 4.88 -1.32
CA CYS A 75 -0.06 5.13 -2.13
C CYS A 75 0.17 6.64 -2.21
N CYS A 76 1.38 7.07 -1.90
CA CYS A 76 1.85 8.41 -2.19
C CYS A 76 2.87 8.34 -3.32
N LEU A 77 2.54 8.92 -4.47
CA LEU A 77 3.46 9.12 -5.59
C LEU A 77 4.03 10.55 -5.51
N THR A 78 5.33 10.67 -5.73
CA THR A 78 6.00 11.96 -5.82
C THR A 78 6.87 11.99 -7.06
N VAL A 79 6.68 13.02 -7.90
CA VAL A 79 7.60 13.38 -8.99
C VAL A 79 8.47 14.55 -8.53
N PHE A 80 9.76 14.46 -8.81
CA PHE A 80 10.76 15.46 -8.42
C PHE A 80 11.68 15.76 -9.60
N TRP A 81 11.86 17.07 -9.88
CA TRP A 81 12.75 17.56 -10.94
C TRP A 81 14.10 18.02 -10.38
N PRO A 82 15.15 17.98 -11.20
CA PRO A 82 16.49 18.45 -10.78
C PRO A 82 16.52 19.90 -10.30
N ASN A 83 15.62 20.76 -10.81
CA ASN A 83 15.49 22.15 -10.37
C ASN A 83 14.85 22.34 -8.98
N GLY A 84 14.50 21.25 -8.30
CA GLY A 84 13.87 21.26 -6.97
C GLY A 84 12.35 21.27 -6.97
N GLN A 85 11.71 21.42 -8.12
CA GLN A 85 10.25 21.36 -8.24
C GLN A 85 9.75 19.93 -7.95
N SER A 86 8.63 19.82 -7.26
CA SER A 86 8.01 18.52 -6.96
C SER A 86 6.50 18.61 -6.87
N TYR A 87 5.84 17.49 -7.17
CA TYR A 87 4.42 17.26 -6.93
C TYR A 87 4.21 15.90 -6.30
N SER A 88 3.27 15.84 -5.36
CA SER A 88 2.87 14.58 -4.72
C SER A 88 1.37 14.39 -4.83
N ALA A 89 0.95 13.15 -4.99
CA ALA A 89 -0.46 12.78 -4.98
C ALA A 89 -0.66 11.49 -4.20
N THR A 90 -1.76 11.43 -3.46
CA THR A 90 -2.14 10.27 -2.66
C THR A 90 -3.38 9.59 -3.25
N GLY A 91 -3.26 8.27 -3.44
CA GLY A 91 -4.37 7.39 -3.78
C GLY A 91 -4.73 6.50 -2.60
N ILE A 92 -6.02 6.41 -2.29
CA ILE A 92 -6.54 5.60 -1.19
C ILE A 92 -7.55 4.62 -1.75
N LEU A 93 -7.42 3.36 -1.38
CA LEU A 93 -8.39 2.31 -1.67
C LEU A 93 -8.89 1.70 -0.38
N ASN A 94 -10.13 1.98 -0.04
CA ASN A 94 -10.79 1.37 1.11
C ASN A 94 -11.17 -0.08 0.83
N GLY A 95 -11.21 -0.88 1.87
CA GLY A 95 -11.58 -2.28 1.81
C GLY A 95 -11.65 -2.90 3.19
N LYS A 96 -11.44 -4.20 3.23
CA LYS A 96 -11.45 -4.99 4.45
C LYS A 96 -10.44 -6.12 4.37
N LEU A 97 -10.06 -6.64 5.53
CA LEU A 97 -9.25 -7.85 5.60
C LEU A 97 -10.12 -9.10 5.47
N SER A 98 -9.61 -10.10 4.77
CA SER A 98 -10.10 -11.46 4.86
C SER A 98 -9.60 -12.12 6.16
N ASN A 99 -10.30 -13.15 6.61
CA ASN A 99 -9.91 -13.90 7.82
C ASN A 99 -8.71 -14.84 7.62
N LYS A 100 -8.30 -15.07 6.37
CA LYS A 100 -7.14 -15.89 5.99
C LYS A 100 -6.60 -15.45 4.64
N LYS A 101 -5.41 -15.91 4.30
CA LYS A 101 -4.85 -15.73 2.95
C LYS A 101 -5.71 -16.40 1.91
N LYS A 102 -6.01 -15.71 0.81
CA LYS A 102 -6.72 -16.21 -0.35
C LYS A 102 -6.05 -15.75 -1.64
N GLY A 103 -5.76 -16.71 -2.51
CA GLY A 103 -5.05 -16.46 -3.75
C GLY A 103 -3.54 -16.28 -3.58
N ASN A 104 -2.84 -16.28 -4.70
CA ASN A 104 -1.38 -16.18 -4.78
C ASN A 104 -0.92 -15.16 -5.83
N LYS A 105 -1.85 -14.40 -6.39
CA LYS A 105 -1.56 -13.34 -7.36
C LYS A 105 -1.17 -12.04 -6.64
N GLY A 106 -0.57 -11.14 -7.40
CA GLY A 106 -0.12 -9.86 -6.85
C GLY A 106 1.10 -9.99 -5.95
N PHE A 107 1.22 -9.11 -4.97
CA PHE A 107 2.34 -9.08 -4.03
C PHE A 107 1.92 -8.46 -2.70
N GLY A 108 2.81 -8.53 -1.72
CA GLY A 108 2.60 -7.87 -0.43
C GLY A 108 1.42 -8.44 0.34
N TYR A 109 0.53 -7.58 0.75
CA TYR A 109 -0.68 -7.92 1.50
C TYR A 109 -1.89 -8.25 0.62
N ASP A 110 -1.73 -8.36 -0.70
CA ASP A 110 -2.81 -8.66 -1.65
C ASP A 110 -3.63 -9.90 -1.27
N PRO A 111 -3.03 -11.00 -0.75
CA PRO A 111 -3.79 -12.18 -0.37
C PRO A 111 -4.75 -12.00 0.81
N ILE A 112 -4.68 -10.89 1.53
CA ILE A 112 -5.57 -10.63 2.68
C ILE A 112 -6.44 -9.39 2.52
N PHE A 113 -6.32 -8.63 1.43
CA PHE A 113 -7.06 -7.40 1.22
C PHE A 113 -8.19 -7.57 0.20
N ILE A 114 -9.42 -7.28 0.62
CA ILE A 114 -10.63 -7.29 -0.20
C ILE A 114 -11.03 -5.84 -0.44
N PRO A 115 -10.93 -5.31 -1.67
CA PRO A 115 -11.32 -3.94 -1.96
C PRO A 115 -12.82 -3.74 -1.79
N LYS A 116 -13.22 -2.52 -1.41
CA LYS A 116 -14.63 -2.15 -1.24
C LYS A 116 -15.42 -2.40 -2.52
N GLY A 117 -16.59 -3.05 -2.39
CA GLY A 117 -17.44 -3.40 -3.51
C GLY A 117 -17.12 -4.77 -4.15
N TYR A 118 -16.11 -5.49 -3.64
CA TYR A 118 -15.72 -6.79 -4.16
C TYR A 118 -15.79 -7.87 -3.06
N LYS A 119 -15.79 -9.13 -3.49
CA LYS A 119 -15.81 -10.31 -2.60
C LYS A 119 -14.49 -11.07 -2.57
N LYS A 120 -13.64 -10.88 -3.60
CA LYS A 120 -12.33 -11.52 -3.75
C LYS A 120 -11.22 -10.64 -3.18
N THR A 121 -10.17 -11.26 -2.68
CA THR A 121 -8.93 -10.55 -2.35
C THR A 121 -8.18 -10.14 -3.62
N PHE A 122 -7.26 -9.20 -3.50
CA PHE A 122 -6.34 -8.91 -4.59
C PHE A 122 -5.46 -10.12 -4.98
N GLY A 123 -5.21 -11.03 -4.04
CA GLY A 123 -4.51 -12.29 -4.33
C GLY A 123 -5.30 -13.25 -5.22
N GLU A 124 -6.62 -13.11 -5.29
CA GLU A 124 -7.51 -13.90 -6.14
C GLU A 124 -7.84 -13.22 -7.47
N MET A 125 -7.64 -11.90 -7.56
CA MET A 125 -7.99 -11.11 -8.75
C MET A 125 -6.93 -11.21 -9.83
N ASP A 126 -7.38 -11.05 -11.07
CA ASP A 126 -6.46 -10.88 -12.20
C ASP A 126 -5.63 -9.60 -12.01
N PRO A 127 -4.28 -9.67 -12.15
CA PRO A 127 -3.43 -8.50 -11.98
C PRO A 127 -3.75 -7.35 -12.93
N SER A 128 -4.18 -7.63 -14.16
CA SER A 128 -4.56 -6.62 -15.14
C SER A 128 -5.84 -5.87 -14.75
N PHE A 129 -6.73 -6.52 -14.02
CA PHE A 129 -7.90 -5.89 -13.43
C PHE A 129 -7.53 -5.06 -12.18
N LYS A 130 -6.72 -5.64 -11.28
CA LYS A 130 -6.27 -4.99 -10.06
C LYS A 130 -5.63 -3.63 -10.33
N ILE A 131 -4.71 -3.55 -11.30
CA ILE A 131 -3.98 -2.30 -11.61
C ILE A 131 -4.88 -1.15 -12.06
N ARG A 132 -6.13 -1.41 -12.46
CA ARG A 132 -7.10 -0.38 -12.87
C ARG A 132 -7.91 0.19 -11.71
N ILE A 133 -7.91 -0.47 -10.56
CA ILE A 133 -8.73 -0.08 -9.41
C ILE A 133 -7.92 0.22 -8.16
N ASP A 134 -6.65 -0.11 -8.13
CA ASP A 134 -5.84 -0.04 -6.92
C ASP A 134 -5.46 1.40 -6.51
N HIS A 135 -4.84 1.50 -5.36
CA HIS A 135 -4.39 2.75 -4.75
C HIS A 135 -3.32 3.47 -5.59
N ARG A 136 -2.45 2.72 -6.29
CA ARG A 136 -1.44 3.29 -7.20
C ARG A 136 -2.08 3.92 -8.42
N HIS A 137 -3.05 3.26 -9.02
CA HIS A 137 -3.82 3.82 -10.13
C HIS A 137 -4.53 5.12 -9.73
N LYS A 138 -5.11 5.16 -8.54
CA LYS A 138 -5.75 6.38 -8.02
C LYS A 138 -4.75 7.52 -7.80
N ALA A 139 -3.58 7.23 -7.25
CA ALA A 139 -2.52 8.22 -7.10
C ALA A 139 -1.99 8.69 -8.46
N TYR A 140 -1.75 7.76 -9.39
CA TYR A 140 -1.27 8.05 -10.73
C TYR A 140 -2.22 8.97 -11.51
N ASN A 141 -3.52 8.70 -11.48
CA ASN A 141 -4.51 9.55 -12.16
C ASN A 141 -4.54 10.99 -11.63
N LYS A 142 -4.16 11.20 -10.39
CA LYS A 142 -4.04 12.54 -9.82
C LYS A 142 -2.75 13.26 -10.23
N ILE A 143 -1.63 12.52 -10.29
CA ILE A 143 -0.31 13.13 -10.49
C ILE A 143 0.09 13.26 -11.96
N ARG A 144 -0.40 12.39 -12.86
CA ARG A 144 0.03 12.35 -14.27
C ARG A 144 -0.11 13.69 -14.99
N LYS A 145 -1.10 14.49 -14.65
CA LYS A 145 -1.34 15.80 -15.26
C LYS A 145 -0.19 16.80 -15.07
N PHE A 146 0.77 16.52 -14.20
CA PHE A 146 1.93 17.39 -13.94
C PHE A 146 3.16 17.00 -14.75
N PHE A 147 3.15 15.87 -15.46
CA PHE A 147 4.31 15.40 -16.22
C PHE A 147 3.95 14.67 -17.54
N ILE A 148 2.66 14.63 -17.91
CA ILE A 148 2.16 14.12 -19.20
C ILE A 148 1.41 15.22 -19.93
#